data_92d71e396f80f88fb4d28ab087067ea3
#
_entry.id   92d71e396f80f88fb4d28ab087067ea3
#
_cell.length_a   1.000
_cell.length_b   1.000
_cell.length_c   1.000
_cell.angle_alpha   90.00
_cell.angle_beta   90.00
_cell.angle_gamma   90.00
#
_symmetry.space_group_name_H-M   'P 1'
#
loop_
_entity.id
_entity.type
_entity.pdbx_description
1 polymer ?
#
loop_
_entity_poly.entity_id
_entity_poly.type
_entity_poly.pdbx_seq_one_letter_code
_entity_poly.pdbx_strand_id
1 'polypeptide(L)'
;MSLIDRLHGHVQEGGLTQRDYKYRCVQTITTKLDEIPVSTIVSKKDYSVERFMDAEGTQGFAFSVKDDIPSIFPEQYVESITLINELENMKVNAIIGIDPDTGLITKVLNHNEITALWDEEKKQLTDKYNFLKGTAGSNALNNLIKLEDKIIYQYDKFMESLIANPFYS
;
A
#
# COMPACT_ATOMS: atom_id res chain seq x y z
N MET A 1 -1.02 15.49 -12.79
CA MET A 1 0.36 14.99 -12.84
C MET A 1 0.76 14.66 -11.41
N SER A 2 0.97 13.38 -11.09
CA SER A 2 1.31 12.94 -9.73
C SER A 2 2.73 13.39 -9.35
N LEU A 3 3.06 13.36 -8.05
CA LEU A 3 4.42 13.64 -7.58
C LEU A 3 5.42 12.62 -8.17
N ILE A 4 4.98 11.39 -8.39
CA ILE A 4 5.76 10.34 -9.06
C ILE A 4 6.10 10.74 -10.50
N ASP A 5 5.14 11.31 -11.26
CA ASP A 5 5.39 11.79 -12.62
C ASP A 5 6.37 12.96 -12.65
N ARG A 6 6.37 13.82 -11.61
CA ARG A 6 7.33 14.93 -11.48
C ARG A 6 8.73 14.45 -11.16
N LEU A 7 8.87 13.41 -10.33
CA LEU A 7 10.17 12.82 -10.00
C LEU A 7 10.82 12.16 -11.24
N HIS A 8 10.06 11.50 -12.08
CA HIS A 8 10.55 10.92 -13.34
C HIS A 8 10.99 12.00 -14.37
N GLY A 9 10.44 13.23 -14.28
CA GLY A 9 10.78 14.34 -15.18
C GLY A 9 12.01 15.14 -14.77
N HIS A 10 12.56 14.96 -13.57
CA HIS A 10 13.67 15.75 -13.02
C HIS A 10 14.96 14.99 -12.77
N VAL A 11 15.08 13.76 -13.23
CA VAL A 11 16.36 13.03 -13.19
C VAL A 11 17.30 13.64 -14.22
N GLN A 12 17.99 14.71 -13.81
CA GLN A 12 19.15 15.17 -14.54
C GLN A 12 20.30 14.18 -14.37
N GLU A 13 20.97 13.89 -15.48
CA GLU A 13 22.16 13.06 -15.61
C GLU A 13 23.29 13.52 -14.69
N GLY A 14 23.25 13.10 -13.47
CA GLY A 14 24.31 13.22 -12.48
C GLY A 14 24.63 11.85 -11.92
N GLY A 15 25.45 11.10 -12.62
CA GLY A 15 26.36 10.00 -12.32
C GLY A 15 26.21 9.09 -11.10
N LEU A 16 25.04 8.96 -10.49
CA LEU A 16 24.76 7.93 -9.49
C LEU A 16 23.89 6.87 -10.15
N THR A 17 24.41 5.66 -10.25
CA THR A 17 23.68 4.50 -10.73
C THR A 17 22.40 4.36 -9.90
N GLN A 18 21.29 4.82 -10.47
CA GLN A 18 19.96 4.63 -9.93
C GLN A 18 19.71 3.11 -9.95
N ARG A 19 19.78 2.48 -8.80
CA ARG A 19 19.49 1.05 -8.67
C ARG A 19 18.00 0.95 -8.32
N ASP A 20 17.22 0.62 -9.33
CA ASP A 20 15.84 0.21 -9.13
C ASP A 20 15.84 -1.23 -8.62
N TYR A 21 15.20 -1.44 -7.50
CA TYR A 21 14.99 -2.78 -6.96
C TYR A 21 13.57 -3.23 -7.27
N LYS A 22 13.47 -4.43 -7.86
CA LYS A 22 12.18 -5.08 -8.13
C LYS A 22 12.12 -6.40 -7.38
N TYR A 23 11.06 -6.58 -6.63
CA TYR A 23 10.82 -7.78 -5.84
C TYR A 23 9.48 -8.37 -6.19
N ARG A 24 9.41 -9.68 -6.26
CA ARG A 24 8.15 -10.41 -6.35
C ARG A 24 7.92 -11.17 -5.06
N CYS A 25 6.78 -10.93 -4.42
CA CYS A 25 6.29 -11.72 -3.32
C CYS A 25 5.11 -12.57 -3.80
N VAL A 26 5.17 -13.88 -3.57
CA VAL A 26 4.04 -14.78 -3.78
C VAL A 26 3.65 -15.33 -2.42
N GLN A 27 2.43 -15.04 -1.99
CA GLN A 27 1.92 -15.47 -0.70
C GLN A 27 0.72 -16.39 -0.89
N THR A 28 0.72 -17.52 -0.18
CA THR A 28 -0.43 -18.40 -0.09
C THR A 28 -0.87 -18.49 1.37
N ILE A 29 -2.09 -18.03 1.65
CA ILE A 29 -2.70 -18.10 2.96
C ILE A 29 -3.76 -19.19 2.92
N THR A 30 -3.59 -20.25 3.73
CA THR A 30 -4.55 -21.32 3.84
C THR A 30 -5.06 -21.40 5.28
N THR A 31 -6.36 -21.24 5.45
CA THR A 31 -7.03 -21.48 6.73
C THR A 31 -7.55 -22.88 6.76
N LYS A 32 -7.29 -23.60 7.85
CA LYS A 32 -7.74 -24.99 8.06
C LYS A 32 -8.64 -25.09 9.28
N LEU A 33 -9.60 -25.97 9.21
CA LEU A 33 -10.41 -26.44 10.34
C LEU A 33 -10.24 -27.95 10.42
N ASP A 34 -9.72 -28.45 11.54
CA ASP A 34 -9.44 -29.89 11.74
C ASP A 34 -8.66 -30.52 10.56
N GLU A 35 -7.54 -29.85 10.15
CA GLU A 35 -6.67 -30.21 9.03
C GLU A 35 -7.32 -30.07 7.62
N ILE A 36 -8.59 -29.72 7.52
CA ILE A 36 -9.31 -29.52 6.26
C ILE A 36 -9.16 -28.05 5.83
N PRO A 37 -8.63 -27.76 4.63
CA PRO A 37 -8.59 -26.41 4.11
C PRO A 37 -9.99 -25.83 3.92
N VAL A 38 -10.31 -24.73 4.62
CA VAL A 38 -11.60 -24.03 4.51
C VAL A 38 -11.50 -22.74 3.70
N SER A 39 -10.30 -22.17 3.59
CA SER A 39 -10.05 -21.07 2.66
C SER A 39 -8.60 -21.08 2.18
N THR A 40 -8.39 -20.62 0.96
CA THR A 40 -7.06 -20.41 0.39
C THR A 40 -7.06 -19.13 -0.44
N ILE A 41 -6.09 -18.26 -0.17
CA ILE A 41 -5.88 -17.01 -0.90
C ILE A 41 -4.46 -17.06 -1.44
N VAL A 42 -4.31 -16.85 -2.74
CA VAL A 42 -3.01 -16.69 -3.38
C VAL A 42 -2.90 -15.27 -3.87
N SER A 43 -1.87 -14.56 -3.45
CA SER A 43 -1.55 -13.21 -3.92
C SER A 43 -0.14 -13.15 -4.49
N LYS A 44 0.05 -12.31 -5.49
CA LYS A 44 1.35 -11.95 -6.06
C LYS A 44 1.47 -10.45 -6.00
N LYS A 45 2.57 -9.97 -5.43
CA LYS A 45 2.87 -8.54 -5.34
C LYS A 45 4.22 -8.27 -5.97
N ASP A 46 4.24 -7.44 -6.99
CA ASP A 46 5.46 -6.94 -7.60
C ASP A 46 5.75 -5.55 -7.01
N TYR A 47 6.82 -5.46 -6.22
CA TYR A 47 7.29 -4.24 -5.62
C TYR A 47 8.37 -3.60 -6.48
N SER A 48 8.29 -2.29 -6.68
CA SER A 48 9.37 -1.47 -7.21
C SER A 48 9.81 -0.47 -6.14
N VAL A 49 11.10 -0.35 -5.93
CA VAL A 49 11.71 0.60 -4.99
C VAL A 49 12.72 1.42 -5.77
N GLU A 50 12.47 2.70 -5.91
CA GLU A 50 13.31 3.64 -6.64
C GLU A 50 13.90 4.65 -5.67
N ARG A 51 15.21 4.84 -5.73
CA ARG A 51 15.87 5.94 -5.00
C ARG A 51 15.61 7.25 -5.72
N PHE A 52 15.39 8.29 -4.96
CA PHE A 52 15.36 9.64 -5.49
C PHE A 52 16.18 10.63 -4.63
N MET A 53 16.53 11.73 -5.25
CA MET A 53 17.04 12.93 -4.59
C MET A 53 16.40 14.11 -5.31
N ASP A 54 15.72 14.96 -4.55
CA ASP A 54 15.12 16.16 -5.13
C ASP A 54 16.14 17.31 -5.30
N ALA A 55 15.68 18.40 -5.90
CA ALA A 55 16.52 19.59 -6.13
C ALA A 55 16.95 20.30 -4.83
N GLU A 56 16.29 20.02 -3.72
CA GLU A 56 16.57 20.57 -2.40
C GLU A 56 17.52 19.67 -1.60
N GLY A 57 17.92 18.52 -2.17
CA GLY A 57 18.79 17.55 -1.55
C GLY A 57 18.09 16.54 -0.64
N THR A 58 16.75 16.50 -0.64
CA THR A 58 16.00 15.48 0.09
C THR A 58 16.22 14.13 -0.59
N GLN A 59 16.69 13.15 0.17
CA GLN A 59 16.87 11.79 -0.28
C GLN A 59 15.73 10.92 0.19
N GLY A 60 15.44 9.86 -0.56
CA GLY A 60 14.40 8.94 -0.18
C GLY A 60 14.17 7.78 -1.15
N PHE A 61 13.02 7.15 -0.96
CA PHE A 61 12.56 6.02 -1.77
C PHE A 61 11.12 6.23 -2.22
N ALA A 62 10.86 5.96 -3.49
CA ALA A 62 9.52 5.80 -4.02
C ALA A 62 9.19 4.30 -4.08
N PHE A 63 8.14 3.91 -3.37
CA PHE A 63 7.61 2.55 -3.40
C PHE A 63 6.41 2.50 -4.32
N SER A 64 6.36 1.51 -5.19
CA SER A 64 5.16 1.18 -5.94
C SER A 64 4.88 -0.32 -5.90
N VAL A 65 3.61 -0.66 -5.92
CA VAL A 65 3.15 -2.05 -5.90
C VAL A 65 2.19 -2.28 -7.04
N LYS A 66 2.44 -3.36 -7.77
CA LYS A 66 1.47 -3.93 -8.69
C LYS A 66 1.01 -5.25 -8.10
N ASP A 67 -0.28 -5.34 -7.86
CA ASP A 67 -0.87 -6.50 -7.23
C ASP A 67 -1.65 -7.35 -8.22
N ASP A 68 -1.61 -8.65 -7.96
CA ASP A 68 -2.41 -9.65 -8.65
C ASP A 68 -2.87 -10.68 -7.63
N ILE A 69 -4.19 -10.89 -7.54
CA ILE A 69 -4.78 -11.94 -6.71
C ILE A 69 -5.36 -13.00 -7.63
N PRO A 70 -4.54 -13.98 -8.04
CA PRO A 70 -4.93 -14.96 -9.03
C PRO A 70 -5.98 -15.96 -8.53
N SER A 71 -6.12 -16.13 -7.21
CA SER A 71 -7.01 -17.14 -6.66
C SER A 71 -7.50 -16.81 -5.26
N ILE A 72 -8.82 -16.90 -5.08
CA ILE A 72 -9.50 -16.80 -3.79
C ILE A 72 -10.51 -17.94 -3.69
N PHE A 73 -10.41 -18.74 -2.64
CA PHE A 73 -11.36 -19.80 -2.34
C PHE A 73 -11.80 -19.70 -0.86
N PRO A 74 -13.09 -19.82 -0.54
CA PRO A 74 -14.23 -19.91 -1.48
C PRO A 74 -14.56 -18.53 -2.09
N GLU A 75 -15.26 -18.55 -3.24
CA GLU A 75 -15.57 -17.36 -4.05
C GLU A 75 -16.34 -16.27 -3.29
N GLN A 76 -17.08 -16.63 -2.26
CA GLN A 76 -17.82 -15.66 -1.43
C GLN A 76 -16.93 -14.59 -0.76
N TYR A 77 -15.63 -14.80 -0.67
CA TYR A 77 -14.68 -13.86 -0.09
C TYR A 77 -14.03 -12.94 -1.12
N VAL A 78 -14.33 -13.10 -2.41
CA VAL A 78 -13.71 -12.33 -3.50
C VAL A 78 -13.87 -10.82 -3.27
N GLU A 79 -15.11 -10.33 -3.05
CA GLU A 79 -15.35 -8.89 -2.87
C GLU A 79 -14.61 -8.32 -1.66
N SER A 80 -14.63 -9.00 -0.50
CA SER A 80 -13.98 -8.51 0.71
C SER A 80 -12.47 -8.52 0.61
N ILE A 81 -11.88 -9.55 -0.01
CA ILE A 81 -10.43 -9.61 -0.25
C ILE A 81 -9.99 -8.57 -1.27
N THR A 82 -10.78 -8.36 -2.32
CA THR A 82 -10.51 -7.31 -3.32
C THR A 82 -10.49 -5.93 -2.68
N LEU A 83 -11.48 -5.61 -1.83
CA LEU A 83 -11.53 -4.36 -1.08
C LEU A 83 -10.26 -4.17 -0.22
N ILE A 84 -9.91 -5.16 0.60
CA ILE A 84 -8.71 -5.08 1.46
C ILE A 84 -7.47 -4.83 0.61
N ASN A 85 -7.35 -5.53 -0.50
CA ASN A 85 -6.21 -5.40 -1.39
C ASN A 85 -6.12 -4.02 -2.05
N GLU A 86 -7.22 -3.45 -2.49
CA GLU A 86 -7.27 -2.10 -3.04
C GLU A 86 -6.83 -1.04 -2.01
N LEU A 87 -7.31 -1.16 -0.76
CA LEU A 87 -6.92 -0.27 0.34
C LEU A 87 -5.44 -0.41 0.70
N GLU A 88 -4.90 -1.63 0.71
CA GLU A 88 -3.47 -1.86 0.92
C GLU A 88 -2.63 -1.24 -0.20
N ASN A 89 -3.01 -1.46 -1.46
CA ASN A 89 -2.28 -0.92 -2.61
C ASN A 89 -2.25 0.61 -2.62
N MET A 90 -3.32 1.26 -2.20
CA MET A 90 -3.36 2.71 -2.06
C MET A 90 -2.32 3.21 -1.04
N LYS A 91 -2.14 2.49 0.06
CA LYS A 91 -1.22 2.86 1.14
C LYS A 91 0.24 2.60 0.80
N VAL A 92 0.56 1.56 0.04
CA VAL A 92 1.96 1.18 -0.23
C VAL A 92 2.59 1.94 -1.40
N ASN A 93 1.84 2.70 -2.19
CA ASN A 93 2.39 3.62 -3.18
C ASN A 93 2.82 4.93 -2.50
N ALA A 94 3.96 4.88 -1.82
CA ALA A 94 4.45 5.94 -0.96
C ALA A 94 5.81 6.47 -1.40
N ILE A 95 6.00 7.78 -1.22
CA ILE A 95 7.30 8.44 -1.40
C ILE A 95 7.80 8.83 -0.02
N ILE A 96 8.93 8.24 0.39
CA ILE A 96 9.47 8.33 1.74
C ILE A 96 10.75 9.12 1.71
N GLY A 97 10.82 10.22 2.48
CA GLY A 97 12.04 10.94 2.77
C GLY A 97 12.84 10.23 3.86
N ILE A 98 14.15 10.18 3.71
CA ILE A 98 15.07 9.63 4.70
C ILE A 98 16.08 10.68 5.13
N ASP A 99 16.52 10.58 6.37
CA ASP A 99 17.66 11.29 6.88
C ASP A 99 18.94 10.59 6.36
N PRO A 100 19.82 11.31 5.61
CA PRO A 100 20.99 10.68 4.99
C PRO A 100 22.04 10.21 5.99
N ASP A 101 22.07 10.77 7.20
CA ASP A 101 23.07 10.46 8.22
C ASP A 101 22.64 9.24 9.04
N THR A 102 21.37 9.14 9.34
CA THR A 102 20.83 8.07 10.21
C THR A 102 20.13 6.96 9.44
N GLY A 103 19.71 7.20 8.19
CA GLY A 103 18.88 6.28 7.38
C GLY A 103 17.45 6.15 7.89
N LEU A 104 17.03 6.95 8.86
CA LEU A 104 15.68 6.90 9.42
C LEU A 104 14.67 7.63 8.51
N ILE A 105 13.45 7.14 8.52
CA ILE A 105 12.34 7.81 7.82
C ILE A 105 12.07 9.15 8.48
N THR A 106 12.07 10.21 7.69
CA THR A 106 11.74 11.57 8.16
C THR A 106 10.26 11.87 7.98
N LYS A 107 9.69 11.53 6.84
CA LYS A 107 8.28 11.78 6.49
C LYS A 107 7.86 11.03 5.25
N VAL A 108 6.55 10.87 5.05
CA VAL A 108 5.96 10.47 3.77
C VAL A 108 5.64 11.73 2.96
N LEU A 109 6.34 11.88 1.82
CA LEU A 109 6.29 13.12 1.03
C LEU A 109 4.97 13.29 0.27
N ASN A 110 4.33 12.19 -0.12
CA ASN A 110 3.04 12.19 -0.82
C ASN A 110 1.85 11.88 0.10
N HIS A 111 1.97 12.13 1.40
CA HIS A 111 0.91 11.88 2.38
C HIS A 111 -0.41 12.56 1.99
N ASN A 112 -0.36 13.81 1.52
CA ASN A 112 -1.56 14.54 1.10
C ASN A 112 -2.26 13.88 -0.10
N GLU A 113 -1.49 13.30 -1.04
CA GLU A 113 -2.06 12.57 -2.17
C GLU A 113 -2.76 11.28 -1.71
N ILE A 114 -2.14 10.55 -0.80
CA ILE A 114 -2.72 9.32 -0.21
C ILE A 114 -4.00 9.65 0.57
N THR A 115 -3.98 10.73 1.34
CA THR A 115 -5.17 11.20 2.07
C THR A 115 -6.29 11.58 1.11
N ALA A 116 -5.99 12.30 0.03
CA ALA A 116 -6.98 12.69 -0.97
C ALA A 116 -7.57 11.48 -1.72
N LEU A 117 -6.75 10.49 -2.05
CA LEU A 117 -7.20 9.22 -2.64
C LEU A 117 -8.15 8.48 -1.70
N TRP A 118 -7.80 8.41 -0.40
CA TRP A 118 -8.67 7.79 0.60
C TRP A 118 -9.98 8.54 0.76
N ASP A 119 -9.94 9.87 0.82
CA ASP A 119 -11.14 10.71 0.93
C ASP A 119 -12.10 10.56 -0.25
N GLU A 120 -11.60 10.23 -1.42
CA GLU A 120 -12.40 9.91 -2.60
C GLU A 120 -12.92 8.48 -2.55
N GLU A 121 -12.04 7.50 -2.26
CA GLU A 121 -12.40 6.07 -2.23
C GLU A 121 -13.47 5.78 -1.19
N LYS A 122 -13.37 6.33 0.02
CA LYS A 122 -14.37 6.08 1.08
C LYS A 122 -15.78 6.52 0.74
N LYS A 123 -15.96 7.48 -0.20
CA LYS A 123 -17.27 7.91 -0.66
C LYS A 123 -17.92 6.87 -1.58
N GLN A 124 -17.11 6.08 -2.28
CA GLN A 124 -17.54 5.14 -3.30
C GLN A 124 -17.70 3.71 -2.79
N LEU A 125 -17.20 3.40 -1.58
CA LEU A 125 -17.16 2.03 -1.05
C LEU A 125 -18.52 1.34 -1.05
N THR A 126 -19.60 2.06 -0.67
CA THR A 126 -20.95 1.50 -0.61
C THR A 126 -21.52 1.19 -1.99
N ASP A 127 -21.13 1.96 -3.00
CA ASP A 127 -21.59 1.74 -4.38
C ASP A 127 -20.79 0.64 -5.07
N LYS A 128 -19.49 0.57 -4.76
CA LYS A 128 -18.55 -0.39 -5.32
C LYS A 128 -18.74 -1.80 -4.74
N TYR A 129 -19.06 -1.91 -3.44
CA TYR A 129 -19.13 -3.19 -2.73
C TYR A 129 -20.51 -3.43 -2.11
N ASN A 130 -21.27 -4.36 -2.69
CA ASN A 130 -22.63 -4.65 -2.24
C ASN A 130 -22.74 -5.22 -0.83
N PHE A 131 -21.73 -5.97 -0.37
CA PHE A 131 -21.72 -6.54 0.98
C PHE A 131 -21.61 -5.49 2.09
N LEU A 132 -21.24 -4.24 1.77
CA LEU A 132 -21.23 -3.11 2.70
C LEU A 132 -22.60 -2.46 2.88
N LYS A 133 -23.62 -2.91 2.13
CA LYS A 133 -25.00 -2.43 2.26
C LYS A 133 -25.75 -3.14 3.39
N GLY A 134 -26.80 -2.52 3.88
CA GLY A 134 -27.60 -3.05 5.00
C GLY A 134 -26.94 -2.82 6.37
N THR A 135 -27.61 -3.24 7.45
CA THR A 135 -27.20 -2.93 8.82
C THR A 135 -25.82 -3.52 9.19
N ALA A 136 -25.60 -4.80 8.88
CA ALA A 136 -24.33 -5.45 9.16
C ALA A 136 -23.20 -4.85 8.32
N GLY A 137 -23.44 -4.59 7.03
CA GLY A 137 -22.49 -3.97 6.12
C GLY A 137 -22.13 -2.55 6.54
N SER A 138 -23.12 -1.75 6.97
CA SER A 138 -22.89 -0.38 7.46
C SER A 138 -22.02 -0.37 8.73
N ASN A 139 -22.18 -1.33 9.62
CA ASN A 139 -21.32 -1.46 10.81
C ASN A 139 -19.89 -1.82 10.42
N ALA A 140 -19.73 -2.77 9.50
CA ALA A 140 -18.42 -3.16 8.96
C ALA A 140 -17.73 -1.97 8.27
N LEU A 141 -18.46 -1.23 7.43
CA LEU A 141 -17.98 -0.02 6.77
C LEU A 141 -17.50 1.04 7.75
N ASN A 142 -18.31 1.35 8.77
CA ASN A 142 -17.93 2.32 9.79
C ASN A 142 -16.65 1.93 10.55
N ASN A 143 -16.49 0.66 10.85
CA ASN A 143 -15.28 0.15 11.51
C ASN A 143 -14.07 0.22 10.57
N LEU A 144 -14.24 -0.12 9.30
CA LEU A 144 -13.21 -0.01 8.27
C LEU A 144 -12.75 1.43 8.11
N ILE A 145 -13.68 2.38 7.94
CA ILE A 145 -13.36 3.81 7.80
C ILE A 145 -12.58 4.31 9.02
N LYS A 146 -13.02 3.97 10.24
CA LYS A 146 -12.30 4.37 11.45
C LYS A 146 -10.89 3.81 11.52
N LEU A 147 -10.69 2.58 11.07
CA LEU A 147 -9.37 1.94 11.04
C LEU A 147 -8.47 2.62 10.03
N GLU A 148 -8.95 2.80 8.80
CA GLU A 148 -8.17 3.42 7.73
C GLU A 148 -7.87 4.90 8.00
N ASP A 149 -8.84 5.68 8.50
CA ASP A 149 -8.62 7.06 8.94
C ASP A 149 -7.50 7.13 9.97
N LYS A 150 -7.48 6.20 10.94
CA LYS A 150 -6.41 6.15 11.95
C LYS A 150 -5.05 5.81 11.36
N ILE A 151 -4.98 4.85 10.43
CA ILE A 151 -3.75 4.46 9.75
C ILE A 151 -3.21 5.63 8.95
N ILE A 152 -4.06 6.25 8.13
CA ILE A 152 -3.67 7.36 7.26
C ILE A 152 -3.28 8.60 8.07
N TYR A 153 -3.97 8.91 9.16
CA TYR A 153 -3.59 9.99 10.06
C TYR A 153 -2.21 9.80 10.70
N GLN A 154 -1.82 8.55 10.98
CA GLN A 154 -0.51 8.19 11.55
C GLN A 154 0.40 7.52 10.52
N TYR A 155 0.32 7.95 9.28
CA TYR A 155 0.90 7.24 8.15
C TYR A 155 2.43 7.10 8.23
N ASP A 156 3.13 8.12 8.75
CA ASP A 156 4.58 8.02 8.97
C ASP A 156 4.93 6.84 9.89
N LYS A 157 4.19 6.67 10.98
CA LYS A 157 4.38 5.53 11.90
C LYS A 157 4.00 4.19 11.27
N PHE A 158 2.97 4.18 10.42
CA PHE A 158 2.61 2.98 9.67
C PHE A 158 3.75 2.57 8.74
N MET A 159 4.34 3.50 8.00
CA MET A 159 5.46 3.22 7.10
C MET A 159 6.72 2.81 7.84
N GLU A 160 7.04 3.42 8.97
CA GLU A 160 8.13 2.98 9.85
C GLU A 160 7.96 1.51 10.26
N SER A 161 6.75 1.12 10.68
CA SER A 161 6.46 -0.26 11.07
C SER A 161 6.51 -1.23 9.89
N LEU A 162 6.11 -0.81 8.70
CA LEU A 162 6.13 -1.62 7.49
C LEU A 162 7.58 -1.92 7.07
N ILE A 163 8.45 -0.92 7.10
CA ILE A 163 9.86 -1.05 6.71
C ILE A 163 10.68 -1.77 7.77
N ALA A 164 10.37 -1.59 9.05
CA ALA A 164 11.00 -2.32 10.14
C ALA A 164 10.59 -3.81 10.19
N ASN A 165 9.64 -4.24 9.37
CA ASN A 165 9.26 -5.63 9.27
C ASN A 165 10.41 -6.43 8.64
N PRO A 166 10.86 -7.56 9.26
CA PRO A 166 11.99 -8.35 8.76
C PRO A 166 11.80 -8.93 7.36
N PHE A 167 10.61 -8.86 6.78
CA PHE A 167 10.37 -9.20 5.37
C PHE A 167 10.84 -8.11 4.38
N TYR A 168 11.22 -6.92 4.87
CA TYR A 168 11.74 -5.82 4.08
C TYR A 168 13.19 -5.44 4.41
N SER A 169 13.81 -6.10 5.38
CA SER A 169 15.20 -5.91 5.78
C SER A 169 16.15 -6.86 5.04
#